data_8bcb0f38bc99e85fee18dabdf4268160
#
_entry.id   8bcb0f38bc99e85fee18dabdf4268160
#
_cell.length_a   1.000
_cell.length_b   1.000
_cell.length_c   1.000
_cell.angle_alpha   90.00
_cell.angle_beta   90.00
_cell.angle_gamma   90.00
#
_symmetry.space_group_name_H-M   'P 1'
#
loop_
_entity.id
_entity.type
_entity.pdbx_description
1 polymer ?
#
loop_
_entity_poly.entity_id
_entity_poly.type
_entity_poly.pdbx_seq_one_letter_code
_entity_poly.pdbx_strand_id
1 'polypeptide(L)'
;VMQRISRGVESSEIDFVPSPTLLIETHAIPFARRAILYQEGIRLVTPTIPRVPPRFISPRAKTHNYLNLILGELEAQASDPEAWAVLLDENGNFTEGRGSNVFFIKDNVLSTPDGQFVLDGITRGIVLSLAANLGLSVEERNIDLFDAYTADEAFLTSTSLCICPVHSVNGTVVNDGVVPGPMTKQLMGAFSDLVGVDFVEQYLSHLSHSE
;
A
#
# COMPACT_ATOMS: atom_id res chain seq x y z
N VAL A 1 -15.02 -3.73 7.03
CA VAL A 1 -15.93 -4.61 6.28
C VAL A 1 -15.25 -5.09 5.02
N MET A 2 -15.31 -6.38 4.73
CA MET A 2 -14.75 -6.99 3.52
C MET A 2 -15.87 -7.73 2.79
N GLN A 3 -16.01 -7.48 1.50
CA GLN A 3 -16.95 -8.16 0.63
C GLN A 3 -16.20 -9.11 -0.30
N ARG A 4 -16.68 -10.32 -0.44
CA ARG A 4 -16.13 -11.32 -1.35
C ARG A 4 -17.24 -11.92 -2.17
N ILE A 5 -17.02 -12.04 -3.46
CA ILE A 5 -17.95 -12.69 -4.38
C ILE A 5 -17.19 -13.82 -5.06
N SER A 6 -17.67 -15.04 -4.90
CA SER A 6 -17.17 -16.19 -5.66
C SER A 6 -18.08 -16.47 -6.84
N ARG A 7 -17.55 -17.20 -7.82
CA ARG A 7 -18.34 -17.70 -8.95
C ARG A 7 -19.42 -18.69 -8.51
N GLY A 8 -19.32 -19.24 -7.30
CA GLY A 8 -20.19 -20.29 -6.77
C GLY A 8 -19.68 -21.69 -7.07
N VAL A 9 -20.58 -22.65 -7.03
CA VAL A 9 -20.25 -24.05 -7.33
C VAL A 9 -19.94 -24.19 -8.82
N GLU A 10 -18.84 -24.84 -9.14
CA GLU A 10 -18.45 -25.13 -10.51
C GLU A 10 -19.03 -26.47 -10.97
N SER A 11 -19.54 -26.52 -12.19
CA SER A 11 -19.95 -27.75 -12.87
C SER A 11 -19.20 -27.87 -14.18
N SER A 12 -18.89 -29.08 -14.58
CA SER A 12 -18.30 -29.40 -15.87
C SER A 12 -19.31 -29.40 -17.01
N GLU A 13 -20.59 -29.20 -16.74
CA GLU A 13 -21.64 -29.19 -17.73
C GLU A 13 -21.69 -27.90 -18.53
N ILE A 14 -21.95 -28.01 -19.83
CA ILE A 14 -21.91 -26.88 -20.78
C ILE A 14 -22.98 -25.82 -20.44
N ASP A 15 -24.10 -26.24 -19.91
CA ASP A 15 -25.25 -25.37 -19.56
C ASP A 15 -25.19 -24.82 -18.11
N PHE A 16 -24.03 -24.87 -17.49
CA PHE A 16 -23.85 -24.39 -16.12
C PHE A 16 -24.10 -22.87 -16.00
N VAL A 17 -25.09 -22.49 -15.23
CA VAL A 17 -25.31 -21.10 -14.81
C VAL A 17 -24.68 -20.87 -13.45
N PRO A 18 -23.62 -20.04 -13.34
CA PRO A 18 -22.99 -19.76 -12.07
C PRO A 18 -23.98 -19.17 -11.05
N SER A 19 -23.99 -19.72 -9.84
CA SER A 19 -24.72 -19.15 -8.70
C SER A 19 -23.69 -18.51 -7.73
N PRO A 20 -23.41 -17.20 -7.84
CA PRO A 20 -22.40 -16.56 -7.02
C PRO A 20 -22.70 -16.63 -5.54
N THR A 21 -21.67 -16.86 -4.72
CA THR A 21 -21.76 -16.74 -3.28
C THR A 21 -21.22 -15.38 -2.85
N LEU A 22 -22.04 -14.60 -2.15
CA LEU A 22 -21.64 -13.35 -1.53
C LEU A 22 -21.31 -13.61 -0.06
N LEU A 23 -20.10 -13.24 0.34
CA LEU A 23 -19.64 -13.27 1.73
C LEU A 23 -19.30 -11.85 2.18
N ILE A 24 -19.86 -11.44 3.32
CA ILE A 24 -19.56 -10.15 3.96
C ILE A 24 -18.96 -10.45 5.33
N GLU A 25 -17.75 -9.98 5.55
CA GLU A 25 -17.00 -10.17 6.79
C GLU A 25 -16.66 -8.83 7.44
N THR A 26 -16.63 -8.82 8.76
CA THR A 26 -16.11 -7.71 9.55
C THR A 26 -14.91 -8.15 10.35
N HIS A 27 -13.84 -7.36 10.28
CA HIS A 27 -12.62 -7.58 11.04
C HIS A 27 -12.26 -6.32 11.79
N ALA A 28 -11.80 -6.44 13.02
CA ALA A 28 -11.23 -5.31 13.75
C ALA A 28 -9.94 -4.85 13.07
N ILE A 29 -9.74 -3.54 13.00
CA ILE A 29 -8.45 -2.98 12.59
C ILE A 29 -7.46 -3.18 13.75
N PRO A 30 -6.26 -3.71 13.53
CA PRO A 30 -5.27 -3.95 14.59
C PRO A 30 -4.55 -2.62 14.95
N PHE A 31 -5.27 -1.68 15.55
CA PHE A 31 -4.74 -0.35 15.86
C PHE A 31 -3.46 -0.42 16.70
N ALA A 32 -3.48 -1.11 17.82
CA ALA A 32 -2.34 -1.21 18.73
C ALA A 32 -1.07 -1.72 18.04
N ARG A 33 -1.20 -2.79 17.23
CA ARG A 33 -0.06 -3.37 16.50
C ARG A 33 0.52 -2.42 15.44
N ARG A 34 -0.31 -1.53 14.87
CA ARG A 34 0.08 -0.64 13.79
C ARG A 34 0.41 0.78 14.22
N ALA A 35 0.06 1.15 15.46
CA ALA A 35 0.26 2.49 15.98
C ALA A 35 1.73 2.94 15.87
N ILE A 36 2.67 2.04 16.18
CA ILE A 36 4.10 2.32 16.12
C ILE A 36 4.58 2.73 14.72
N LEU A 37 3.91 2.26 13.66
CA LEU A 37 4.27 2.61 12.28
C LEU A 37 4.07 4.10 11.96
N TYR A 38 3.25 4.81 12.74
CA TYR A 38 3.04 6.25 12.58
C TYR A 38 4.09 7.08 13.31
N GLN A 39 4.86 6.47 14.21
CA GLN A 39 5.99 7.10 14.89
C GLN A 39 7.33 6.75 14.24
N GLU A 40 7.53 5.48 13.92
CA GLU A 40 8.81 4.96 13.44
C GLU A 40 8.87 4.81 11.92
N GLY A 41 7.73 4.80 11.24
CA GLY A 41 7.62 4.52 9.82
C GLY A 41 7.76 3.04 9.48
N ILE A 42 7.36 2.70 8.26
CA ILE A 42 7.43 1.34 7.71
C ILE A 42 8.84 1.05 7.20
N ARG A 43 9.39 -0.12 7.53
CA ARG A 43 10.56 -0.67 6.85
C ARG A 43 10.11 -1.44 5.62
N LEU A 44 10.34 -0.86 4.44
CA LEU A 44 9.95 -1.43 3.17
C LEU A 44 11.07 -2.29 2.61
N VAL A 45 10.74 -3.48 2.15
CA VAL A 45 11.67 -4.41 1.49
C VAL A 45 11.11 -4.82 0.13
N THR A 46 11.97 -4.82 -0.89
CA THR A 46 11.65 -5.36 -2.20
C THR A 46 12.16 -6.80 -2.28
N PRO A 47 11.28 -7.82 -2.24
CA PRO A 47 11.69 -9.21 -2.35
C PRO A 47 12.22 -9.53 -3.75
N THR A 48 12.92 -10.66 -3.90
CA THR A 48 13.40 -11.13 -5.21
C THR A 48 12.28 -11.68 -6.09
N ILE A 49 11.16 -12.07 -5.49
CA ILE A 49 9.98 -12.54 -6.20
C ILE A 49 9.31 -11.36 -6.92
N PRO A 50 9.25 -11.36 -8.26
CA PRO A 50 8.62 -10.26 -9.00
C PRO A 50 7.09 -10.33 -8.92
N ARG A 51 6.45 -9.19 -9.13
CA ARG A 51 4.98 -9.11 -9.31
C ARG A 51 4.58 -9.84 -10.60
N VAL A 52 3.51 -10.63 -10.54
CA VAL A 52 2.94 -11.27 -11.73
C VAL A 52 2.60 -10.20 -12.76
N PRO A 53 3.13 -10.30 -14.00
CA PRO A 53 2.89 -9.32 -15.04
C PRO A 53 1.39 -9.12 -15.35
N PRO A 54 0.93 -7.89 -15.61
CA PRO A 54 -0.48 -7.59 -15.93
C PRO A 54 -1.08 -8.37 -17.09
N ARG A 55 -0.24 -8.82 -18.03
CA ARG A 55 -0.66 -9.64 -19.17
C ARG A 55 -1.13 -11.04 -18.78
N PHE A 56 -0.76 -11.54 -17.59
CA PHE A 56 -1.20 -12.85 -17.08
C PHE A 56 -2.37 -12.70 -16.10
N ILE A 57 -2.23 -11.81 -15.14
CA ILE A 57 -3.29 -11.52 -14.16
C ILE A 57 -3.31 -10.01 -13.94
N SER A 58 -4.39 -9.36 -14.38
CA SER A 58 -4.53 -7.92 -14.18
C SER A 58 -4.60 -7.57 -12.69
N PRO A 59 -3.69 -6.72 -12.17
CA PRO A 59 -3.74 -6.27 -10.79
C PRO A 59 -4.97 -5.40 -10.49
N ARG A 60 -5.58 -4.81 -11.52
CA ARG A 60 -6.82 -4.00 -11.42
C ARG A 60 -8.04 -4.85 -11.06
N ALA A 61 -7.98 -6.16 -11.30
CA ALA A 61 -9.00 -7.10 -10.84
C ALA A 61 -8.66 -7.54 -9.41
N LYS A 62 -9.40 -7.04 -8.43
CA LYS A 62 -9.21 -7.39 -7.01
C LYS A 62 -9.70 -8.82 -6.75
N THR A 63 -8.93 -9.78 -7.24
CA THR A 63 -9.17 -11.22 -7.04
C THR A 63 -8.56 -11.68 -5.71
N HIS A 64 -8.93 -12.88 -5.25
CA HIS A 64 -8.31 -13.50 -4.06
C HIS A 64 -7.02 -14.26 -4.39
N ASN A 65 -6.41 -14.03 -5.55
CA ASN A 65 -5.14 -14.65 -5.95
C ASN A 65 -3.95 -13.87 -5.35
N TYR A 66 -3.78 -14.00 -4.04
CA TYR A 66 -2.72 -13.30 -3.28
C TYR A 66 -1.40 -14.08 -3.19
N LEU A 67 -1.31 -15.29 -3.75
CA LEU A 67 -0.14 -16.16 -3.54
C LEU A 67 1.18 -15.47 -3.86
N ASN A 68 1.28 -14.78 -5.00
CA ASN A 68 2.48 -14.06 -5.39
C ASN A 68 2.90 -12.98 -4.36
N LEU A 69 1.93 -12.17 -3.90
CA LEU A 69 2.16 -11.12 -2.90
C LEU A 69 2.50 -11.70 -1.53
N ILE A 70 1.89 -12.83 -1.14
CA ILE A 70 2.18 -13.52 0.12
C ILE A 70 3.60 -14.10 0.11
N LEU A 71 4.03 -14.71 -1.00
CA LEU A 71 5.39 -15.24 -1.12
C LEU A 71 6.43 -14.12 -1.00
N GLY A 72 6.20 -12.96 -1.62
CA GLY A 72 7.08 -11.80 -1.46
C GLY A 72 7.10 -11.27 -0.02
N GLU A 73 5.95 -11.22 0.66
CA GLU A 73 5.88 -10.82 2.07
C GLU A 73 6.65 -11.80 2.98
N LEU A 74 6.50 -13.11 2.77
CA LEU A 74 7.23 -14.13 3.53
C LEU A 74 8.74 -14.04 3.31
N GLU A 75 9.19 -13.78 2.09
CA GLU A 75 10.60 -13.56 1.78
C GLU A 75 11.16 -12.34 2.52
N ALA A 76 10.47 -11.20 2.46
CA ALA A 76 10.87 -10.00 3.17
C ALA A 76 10.95 -10.22 4.68
N GLN A 77 9.93 -10.87 5.26
CA GLN A 77 9.83 -11.16 6.68
C GLN A 77 10.82 -12.23 7.17
N ALA A 78 11.40 -13.03 6.28
CA ALA A 78 12.47 -13.97 6.66
C ALA A 78 13.75 -13.23 7.12
N SER A 79 13.99 -12.03 6.61
CA SER A 79 15.15 -11.20 6.98
C SER A 79 14.81 -10.15 8.05
N ASP A 80 13.62 -9.57 8.00
CA ASP A 80 13.10 -8.61 8.97
C ASP A 80 11.61 -8.92 9.23
N PRO A 81 11.25 -9.51 10.38
CA PRO A 81 9.87 -9.91 10.68
C PRO A 81 8.84 -8.76 10.64
N GLU A 82 9.30 -7.51 10.79
CA GLU A 82 8.45 -6.31 10.75
C GLU A 82 8.46 -5.63 9.38
N ALA A 83 9.17 -6.19 8.38
CA ALA A 83 9.24 -5.62 7.04
C ALA A 83 7.89 -5.71 6.30
N TRP A 84 7.64 -4.69 5.50
CA TRP A 84 6.53 -4.64 4.55
C TRP A 84 7.06 -4.81 3.13
N ALA A 85 6.55 -5.82 2.44
CA ALA A 85 6.98 -6.08 1.08
C ALA A 85 6.25 -5.20 0.07
N VAL A 86 7.00 -4.62 -0.87
CA VAL A 86 6.49 -4.07 -2.12
C VAL A 86 7.25 -4.74 -3.25
N LEU A 87 6.52 -5.40 -4.16
CA LEU A 87 7.14 -6.17 -5.22
C LEU A 87 7.54 -5.26 -6.39
N LEU A 88 8.62 -5.64 -7.04
CA LEU A 88 9.01 -5.04 -8.32
C LEU A 88 8.41 -5.82 -9.48
N ASP A 89 8.24 -5.17 -10.63
CA ASP A 89 7.91 -5.83 -11.88
C ASP A 89 9.13 -6.56 -12.48
N GLU A 90 8.94 -7.19 -13.64
CA GLU A 90 10.01 -7.88 -14.36
C GLU A 90 11.12 -6.95 -14.91
N ASN A 91 10.91 -5.64 -14.89
CA ASN A 91 11.87 -4.62 -15.31
C ASN A 91 12.54 -3.90 -14.14
N GLY A 92 12.22 -4.29 -12.90
CA GLY A 92 12.78 -3.69 -11.70
C GLY A 92 12.05 -2.44 -11.21
N ASN A 93 10.86 -2.14 -11.73
CA ASN A 93 10.07 -1.01 -11.26
C ASN A 93 9.14 -1.41 -10.11
N PHE A 94 8.93 -0.52 -9.18
CA PHE A 94 7.97 -0.70 -8.08
C PHE A 94 6.56 -0.95 -8.62
N THR A 95 5.85 -1.83 -7.92
CA THR A 95 4.43 -2.08 -8.15
C THR A 95 3.65 -1.84 -6.87
N GLU A 96 3.22 -2.86 -6.18
CA GLU A 96 2.37 -2.77 -5.00
C GLU A 96 2.77 -3.77 -3.92
N GLY A 97 2.34 -3.50 -2.68
CA GLY A 97 2.40 -4.47 -1.60
C GLY A 97 1.17 -5.38 -1.58
N ARG A 98 1.12 -6.32 -0.64
CA ARG A 98 0.02 -7.28 -0.47
C ARG A 98 -1.37 -6.62 -0.31
N GLY A 99 -1.43 -5.42 0.18
CA GLY A 99 -2.69 -4.70 0.39
C GLY A 99 -2.49 -3.20 0.44
N SER A 100 -1.45 -2.69 -0.21
CA SER A 100 -1.06 -1.28 -0.19
C SER A 100 -0.50 -0.83 -1.53
N ASN A 101 -0.71 0.44 -1.86
CA ASN A 101 0.01 1.14 -2.91
C ASN A 101 1.16 1.93 -2.29
N VAL A 102 2.20 2.21 -3.08
CA VAL A 102 3.40 2.94 -2.66
C VAL A 102 3.48 4.29 -3.38
N PHE A 103 3.99 5.28 -2.67
CA PHE A 103 4.24 6.62 -3.15
C PHE A 103 5.64 7.06 -2.74
N PHE A 104 6.26 7.86 -3.58
CA PHE A 104 7.54 8.51 -3.35
C PHE A 104 7.42 10.00 -3.65
N ILE A 105 8.13 10.82 -2.89
CA ILE A 105 8.21 12.27 -3.09
C ILE A 105 9.66 12.64 -3.33
N LYS A 106 9.90 13.39 -4.40
CA LYS A 106 11.21 13.97 -4.73
C LYS A 106 11.01 15.35 -5.32
N ASP A 107 11.73 16.33 -4.81
CA ASP A 107 11.72 17.71 -5.31
C ASP A 107 10.29 18.29 -5.46
N ASN A 108 9.42 18.01 -4.49
CA ASN A 108 7.99 18.39 -4.47
C ASN A 108 7.14 17.70 -5.56
N VAL A 109 7.60 16.63 -6.17
CA VAL A 109 6.83 15.78 -7.08
C VAL A 109 6.42 14.51 -6.35
N LEU A 110 5.11 14.25 -6.29
CA LEU A 110 4.55 13.01 -5.79
C LEU A 110 4.47 12.00 -6.93
N SER A 111 5.18 10.91 -6.80
CA SER A 111 5.20 9.82 -7.79
C SER A 111 4.62 8.53 -7.23
N THR A 112 3.88 7.79 -8.05
CA THR A 112 3.38 6.44 -7.74
C THR A 112 3.44 5.57 -8.99
N PRO A 113 3.56 4.24 -8.86
CA PRO A 113 3.55 3.34 -10.01
C PRO A 113 2.30 3.51 -10.88
N ASP A 114 2.48 3.38 -12.20
CA ASP A 114 1.41 3.45 -13.19
C ASP A 114 0.27 2.49 -12.86
N GLY A 115 -0.97 2.95 -13.03
CA GLY A 115 -2.19 2.22 -12.69
C GLY A 115 -2.39 0.89 -13.42
N GLN A 116 -1.66 0.62 -14.50
CA GLN A 116 -1.72 -0.68 -15.17
C GLN A 116 -1.00 -1.79 -14.39
N PHE A 117 -0.04 -1.45 -13.51
CA PHE A 117 0.78 -2.40 -12.76
C PHE A 117 0.32 -2.62 -11.33
N VAL A 118 -0.69 -1.88 -10.86
CA VAL A 118 -1.16 -1.91 -9.48
C VAL A 118 -2.68 -1.99 -9.41
N LEU A 119 -3.20 -2.39 -8.25
CA LEU A 119 -4.61 -2.19 -7.95
C LEU A 119 -4.90 -0.69 -7.86
N ASP A 120 -5.96 -0.26 -8.54
CA ASP A 120 -6.48 1.10 -8.41
C ASP A 120 -7.14 1.28 -7.03
N GLY A 121 -6.31 1.55 -6.03
CA GLY A 121 -6.70 1.65 -4.62
C GLY A 121 -7.54 2.91 -4.38
N ILE A 122 -8.64 2.77 -3.62
CA ILE A 122 -9.49 3.93 -3.27
C ILE A 122 -8.66 4.99 -2.53
N THR A 123 -7.86 4.59 -1.54
CA THR A 123 -6.99 5.53 -0.82
C THR A 123 -5.92 6.13 -1.73
N ARG A 124 -5.39 5.35 -2.69
CA ARG A 124 -4.48 5.86 -3.72
C ARG A 124 -5.14 6.99 -4.51
N GLY A 125 -6.35 6.78 -5.03
CA GLY A 125 -7.09 7.80 -5.79
C GLY A 125 -7.41 9.04 -4.97
N ILE A 126 -7.75 8.89 -3.69
CA ILE A 126 -7.95 10.02 -2.78
C ILE A 126 -6.66 10.82 -2.61
N VAL A 127 -5.53 10.17 -2.39
CA VAL A 127 -4.22 10.84 -2.22
C VAL A 127 -3.84 11.62 -3.48
N LEU A 128 -4.01 11.05 -4.67
CA LEU A 128 -3.77 11.76 -5.94
C LEU A 128 -4.63 13.03 -6.05
N SER A 129 -5.91 12.94 -5.68
CA SER A 129 -6.83 14.08 -5.68
C SER A 129 -6.45 15.14 -4.64
N LEU A 130 -6.07 14.73 -3.43
CA LEU A 130 -5.63 15.65 -2.37
C LEU A 130 -4.33 16.36 -2.76
N ALA A 131 -3.37 15.63 -3.33
CA ALA A 131 -2.11 16.20 -3.80
C ALA A 131 -2.34 17.27 -4.86
N ALA A 132 -3.19 17.00 -5.84
CA ALA A 132 -3.57 17.99 -6.86
C ALA A 132 -4.23 19.23 -6.25
N ASN A 133 -5.14 19.06 -5.26
CA ASN A 133 -5.79 20.18 -4.57
C ASN A 133 -4.82 21.01 -3.73
N LEU A 134 -3.74 20.41 -3.23
CA LEU A 134 -2.65 21.07 -2.51
C LEU A 134 -1.64 21.74 -3.45
N GLY A 135 -1.83 21.62 -4.77
CA GLY A 135 -0.93 22.18 -5.77
C GLY A 135 0.39 21.42 -5.94
N LEU A 136 0.44 20.16 -5.50
CA LEU A 136 1.61 19.30 -5.72
C LEU A 136 1.61 18.79 -7.17
N SER A 137 2.79 18.67 -7.75
CA SER A 137 2.97 17.93 -9.00
C SER A 137 2.80 16.45 -8.74
N VAL A 138 2.03 15.76 -9.60
CA VAL A 138 1.70 14.34 -9.44
C VAL A 138 2.07 13.59 -10.71
N GLU A 139 2.77 12.47 -10.56
CA GLU A 139 3.20 11.61 -11.67
C GLU A 139 2.83 10.14 -11.39
N GLU A 140 2.11 9.54 -12.32
CA GLU A 140 1.96 8.09 -12.41
C GLU A 140 2.99 7.58 -13.43
N ARG A 141 4.05 6.92 -12.95
CA ARG A 141 5.19 6.53 -13.78
C ARG A 141 5.88 5.26 -13.29
N ASN A 142 6.82 4.76 -14.10
CA ASN A 142 7.76 3.77 -13.64
C ASN A 142 8.69 4.40 -12.57
N ILE A 143 8.92 3.67 -11.49
CA ILE A 143 9.76 4.08 -10.36
C ILE A 143 10.69 2.91 -10.09
N ASP A 144 11.98 3.12 -10.16
CA ASP A 144 12.98 2.10 -9.88
C ASP A 144 13.62 2.25 -8.48
N LEU A 145 14.60 1.41 -8.17
CA LEU A 145 15.30 1.48 -6.89
C LEU A 145 16.13 2.76 -6.73
N PHE A 146 16.63 3.35 -7.82
CA PHE A 146 17.35 4.60 -7.75
C PHE A 146 16.42 5.74 -7.31
N ASP A 147 15.24 5.83 -7.91
CA ASP A 147 14.19 6.78 -7.51
C ASP A 147 13.86 6.64 -6.02
N ALA A 148 13.68 5.39 -5.56
CA ALA A 148 13.31 5.12 -4.18
C ALA A 148 14.42 5.48 -3.18
N TYR A 149 15.69 5.19 -3.51
CA TYR A 149 16.84 5.51 -2.65
C TYR A 149 17.17 7.00 -2.60
N THR A 150 16.77 7.76 -3.60
CA THR A 150 16.99 9.22 -3.68
C THR A 150 15.76 10.03 -3.32
N ALA A 151 14.64 9.36 -2.97
CA ALA A 151 13.40 10.03 -2.56
C ALA A 151 13.59 10.85 -1.28
N ASP A 152 12.93 11.99 -1.21
CA ASP A 152 12.89 12.83 -0.02
C ASP A 152 11.91 12.26 1.01
N GLU A 153 10.80 11.66 0.56
CA GLU A 153 9.81 11.01 1.40
C GLU A 153 9.20 9.79 0.69
N ALA A 154 8.68 8.84 1.46
CA ALA A 154 7.90 7.73 0.93
C ALA A 154 6.79 7.34 1.91
N PHE A 155 5.68 6.80 1.38
CA PHE A 155 4.60 6.29 2.21
C PHE A 155 3.81 5.19 1.50
N LEU A 156 3.10 4.38 2.28
CA LEU A 156 2.13 3.40 1.79
C LEU A 156 0.70 3.88 2.02
N THR A 157 -0.20 3.43 1.16
CA THR A 157 -1.64 3.69 1.32
C THR A 157 -2.44 2.41 1.28
N SER A 158 -3.46 2.31 2.13
CA SER A 158 -4.48 1.27 2.08
C SER A 158 -5.73 1.70 2.85
N THR A 159 -6.84 1.00 2.69
CA THR A 159 -8.07 1.27 3.44
C THR A 159 -7.86 1.21 4.95
N SER A 160 -7.00 0.32 5.43
CA SER A 160 -6.78 0.12 6.87
C SER A 160 -5.56 0.85 7.43
N LEU A 161 -4.66 1.39 6.60
CA LEU A 161 -3.55 2.24 7.03
C LEU A 161 -3.81 3.72 6.76
N CYS A 162 -4.79 4.04 5.90
CA CYS A 162 -4.90 5.37 5.31
C CYS A 162 -3.58 5.76 4.61
N ILE A 163 -2.80 6.66 5.17
CA ILE A 163 -1.46 7.06 4.72
C ILE A 163 -0.49 6.71 5.83
N CYS A 164 0.51 5.87 5.58
CA CYS A 164 1.49 5.48 6.58
C CYS A 164 2.91 5.72 6.06
N PRO A 165 3.75 6.50 6.76
CA PRO A 165 5.07 6.87 6.29
C PRO A 165 6.01 5.67 6.20
N VAL A 166 6.99 5.74 5.29
CA VAL A 166 8.06 4.77 5.14
C VAL A 166 9.34 5.36 5.74
N HIS A 167 10.01 4.59 6.59
CA HIS A 167 11.28 4.94 7.20
C HIS A 167 12.46 4.59 6.29
N SER A 168 12.41 3.40 5.70
CA SER A 168 13.54 2.89 4.90
C SER A 168 13.07 2.00 3.76
N VAL A 169 13.88 1.92 2.71
CA VAL A 169 13.73 1.01 1.58
C VAL A 169 14.98 0.13 1.50
N ASN A 170 14.84 -1.18 1.65
CA ASN A 170 15.95 -2.14 1.67
C ASN A 170 17.08 -1.74 2.62
N GLY A 171 16.75 -1.19 3.78
CA GLY A 171 17.70 -0.69 4.77
C GLY A 171 18.28 0.70 4.49
N THR A 172 18.06 1.29 3.32
CA THR A 172 18.40 2.68 3.04
C THR A 172 17.34 3.60 3.64
N VAL A 173 17.77 4.45 4.56
CA VAL A 173 16.89 5.39 5.27
C VAL A 173 16.41 6.48 4.32
N VAL A 174 15.11 6.79 4.34
CA VAL A 174 14.48 7.89 3.60
C VAL A 174 14.44 9.12 4.50
N ASN A 175 14.63 10.31 3.93
CA ASN A 175 14.48 11.60 4.66
C ASN A 175 15.33 11.68 5.96
N ASP A 176 16.56 11.22 5.95
CA ASP A 176 17.43 11.18 7.13
C ASP A 176 16.77 10.59 8.40
N GLY A 177 15.77 9.73 8.20
CA GLY A 177 15.01 9.07 9.28
C GLY A 177 13.88 9.89 9.87
N VAL A 178 13.58 11.08 9.34
CA VAL A 178 12.46 11.90 9.82
C VAL A 178 11.15 11.41 9.21
N VAL A 179 10.27 10.84 10.03
CA VAL A 179 8.96 10.34 9.63
C VAL A 179 7.84 10.86 10.52
N PRO A 180 6.70 11.27 9.94
CA PRO A 180 6.51 11.55 8.51
C PRO A 180 7.31 12.77 8.07
N GLY A 181 7.70 12.80 6.80
CA GLY A 181 8.21 14.02 6.17
C GLY A 181 7.11 15.09 6.02
N PRO A 182 7.49 16.35 5.70
CA PRO A 182 6.56 17.47 5.72
C PRO A 182 5.41 17.32 4.73
N MET A 183 5.64 16.80 3.53
CA MET A 183 4.58 16.64 2.52
C MET A 183 3.68 15.44 2.84
N THR A 184 4.25 14.34 3.31
CA THR A 184 3.46 13.20 3.83
C THR A 184 2.56 13.66 4.97
N LYS A 185 3.09 14.46 5.91
CA LYS A 185 2.30 15.03 7.02
C LYS A 185 1.16 15.92 6.53
N GLN A 186 1.41 16.75 5.51
CA GLN A 186 0.38 17.60 4.91
C GLN A 186 -0.73 16.77 4.26
N LEU A 187 -0.37 15.70 3.52
CA LEU A 187 -1.34 14.77 2.93
C LEU A 187 -2.13 14.01 4.00
N MET A 188 -1.48 13.59 5.10
CA MET A 188 -2.16 12.93 6.23
C MET A 188 -3.18 13.88 6.88
N GLY A 189 -2.84 15.15 7.09
CA GLY A 189 -3.76 16.16 7.60
C GLY A 189 -4.95 16.38 6.66
N ALA A 190 -4.71 16.58 5.38
CA ALA A 190 -5.76 16.75 4.38
C ALA A 190 -6.68 15.52 4.26
N PHE A 191 -6.12 14.32 4.43
CA PHE A 191 -6.90 13.09 4.46
C PHE A 191 -7.78 13.02 5.74
N SER A 192 -7.23 13.38 6.90
CA SER A 192 -7.98 13.46 8.17
C SER A 192 -9.14 14.44 8.08
N ASP A 193 -8.91 15.62 7.50
CA ASP A 193 -9.95 16.63 7.28
C ASP A 193 -11.06 16.10 6.36
N LEU A 194 -10.69 15.41 5.27
CA LEU A 194 -11.65 14.82 4.32
C LEU A 194 -12.55 13.79 4.98
N VAL A 195 -11.99 12.93 5.83
CA VAL A 195 -12.75 11.84 6.48
C VAL A 195 -13.39 12.25 7.81
N GLY A 196 -13.06 13.44 8.32
CA GLY A 196 -13.59 13.98 9.58
C GLY A 196 -13.08 13.28 10.84
N VAL A 197 -11.92 12.60 10.74
CA VAL A 197 -11.28 11.89 11.85
C VAL A 197 -9.77 12.03 11.73
N ASP A 198 -9.10 12.44 12.82
CA ASP A 198 -7.66 12.33 12.92
C ASP A 198 -7.29 10.85 13.08
N PHE A 199 -7.02 10.20 11.94
CA PHE A 199 -6.70 8.77 11.92
C PHE A 199 -5.34 8.48 12.57
N VAL A 200 -4.41 9.43 12.55
CA VAL A 200 -3.09 9.27 13.19
C VAL A 200 -3.26 9.22 14.69
N GLU A 201 -3.95 10.20 15.27
CA GLU A 201 -4.26 10.22 16.70
C GLU A 201 -5.07 8.98 17.09
N GLN A 202 -6.02 8.55 16.26
CA GLN A 202 -6.76 7.32 16.48
C GLN A 202 -5.84 6.09 16.60
N TYR A 203 -4.79 5.97 15.77
CA TYR A 203 -3.81 4.90 15.90
C TYR A 203 -2.95 5.08 17.15
N LEU A 204 -2.40 6.27 17.36
CA LEU A 204 -1.46 6.57 18.44
C LEU A 204 -2.09 6.43 19.83
N SER A 205 -3.39 6.71 19.98
CA SER A 205 -4.10 6.52 21.24
C SER A 205 -4.09 5.06 21.73
N HIS A 206 -3.80 4.11 20.86
CA HIS A 206 -3.67 2.70 21.21
C HIS A 206 -2.26 2.28 21.67
N LEU A 207 -1.25 3.15 21.60
CA LEU A 207 0.10 2.85 22.12
C LEU A 207 0.13 2.81 23.65
N SER A 208 -0.67 3.63 24.32
CA SER A 208 -0.71 3.75 25.77
C SER A 208 -1.41 2.58 26.50
N HIS A 209 -1.91 1.60 25.78
CA HIS A 209 -2.66 0.45 26.30
C HIS A 209 -1.90 -0.88 26.17
N SER A 210 -0.61 -0.84 25.87
CA SER A 210 0.25 -2.02 25.69
C SER A 210 1.15 -2.22 26.91
N GLU A 211 0.57 -2.21 28.14
CA GLU A 211 1.21 -2.69 29.35
C GLU A 211 0.76 -4.10 29.72
#